data_a165af40d7b71dbee553b40d830be318
#
_entry.id   a165af40d7b71dbee553b40d830be318
#
_cell.length_a   1.000
_cell.length_b   1.000
_cell.length_c   1.000
_cell.angle_alpha   90.00
_cell.angle_beta   90.00
_cell.angle_gamma   90.00
#
_symmetry.space_group_name_H-M   'P 1'
#
loop_
_entity.id
_entity.type
_entity.pdbx_description
1 polymer ?
#
loop_
_entity_poly.entity_id
_entity_poly.type
_entity_poly.pdbx_seq_one_letter_code
_entity_poly.pdbx_strand_id
1 'polypeptide(L)'
;MTERGTKNSEGLATGLDHILDLGVTHVQILPSYDYATVDETKLDTAQFNWGYDPKNYNVPEGSYSTDPYHGEVRVNEMKQMIQTLHENGIRVNMDVVYNHTYNLADSWFQKTVPDYYYRKNGDNYSNGSGCGNETASERAMMRKYIVDSVVYWATEYHVDGFRFDLMGVHDLDTMKAVREAPVSYTHLRAHETDQYL
;
A
#
# COMPACT_ATOMS: atom_id res chain seq x y z
N MET A 1 16.90 -2.78 0.03
CA MET A 1 16.55 -2.99 1.45
C MET A 1 17.13 -4.29 2.01
N THR A 2 17.08 -5.39 1.30
CA THR A 2 17.40 -6.74 1.79
C THR A 2 18.82 -7.22 1.51
N GLU A 3 19.71 -6.38 0.99
CA GLU A 3 21.13 -6.70 0.80
C GLU A 3 21.86 -6.79 2.14
N ARG A 4 22.83 -7.72 2.20
CA ARG A 4 23.71 -7.93 3.35
C ARG A 4 25.09 -7.35 3.08
N GLY A 5 25.75 -6.91 4.14
CA GLY A 5 27.14 -6.39 4.08
C GLY A 5 27.28 -5.00 3.45
N THR A 6 26.16 -4.33 3.15
CA THR A 6 26.18 -2.97 2.60
C THR A 6 26.49 -1.93 3.66
N LYS A 7 27.22 -0.88 3.29
CA LYS A 7 27.64 0.21 4.18
C LYS A 7 27.49 1.57 3.48
N ASN A 8 27.23 2.60 4.27
CA ASN A 8 27.26 3.98 3.79
C ASN A 8 28.73 4.51 3.70
N SER A 9 28.89 5.76 3.30
CA SER A 9 30.20 6.43 3.18
C SER A 9 30.99 6.53 4.51
N GLU A 10 30.31 6.42 5.64
CA GLU A 10 30.90 6.46 6.99
C GLU A 10 31.22 5.06 7.55
N GLY A 11 30.98 4.01 6.75
CA GLY A 11 31.21 2.62 7.14
C GLY A 11 30.12 2.00 8.02
N LEU A 12 28.99 2.68 8.22
CA LEU A 12 27.85 2.17 8.99
C LEU A 12 27.05 1.18 8.16
N ALA A 13 26.53 0.14 8.81
CA ALA A 13 25.68 -0.84 8.17
C ALA A 13 24.43 -0.20 7.60
N THR A 14 24.00 -0.65 6.41
CA THR A 14 22.76 -0.26 5.73
C THR A 14 21.96 -1.50 5.35
N GLY A 15 20.79 -1.32 4.74
CA GLY A 15 19.96 -2.43 4.30
C GLY A 15 19.52 -3.34 5.43
N LEU A 16 19.51 -4.64 5.18
CA LEU A 16 19.03 -5.64 6.14
C LEU A 16 19.85 -5.67 7.42
N ASP A 17 21.18 -5.53 7.33
CA ASP A 17 22.05 -5.57 8.52
C ASP A 17 21.70 -4.43 9.48
N HIS A 18 21.40 -3.23 8.98
CA HIS A 18 20.95 -2.13 9.81
C HIS A 18 19.60 -2.40 10.48
N ILE A 19 18.64 -2.96 9.73
CA ILE A 19 17.32 -3.31 10.29
C ILE A 19 17.46 -4.33 11.42
N LEU A 20 18.33 -5.32 11.26
CA LEU A 20 18.60 -6.32 12.29
C LEU A 20 19.28 -5.71 13.51
N ASP A 21 20.22 -4.79 13.33
CA ASP A 21 20.91 -4.08 14.42
C ASP A 21 19.94 -3.22 15.26
N LEU A 22 18.85 -2.71 14.64
CA LEU A 22 17.80 -1.99 15.36
C LEU A 22 16.98 -2.90 16.30
N GLY A 23 17.02 -4.21 16.13
CA GLY A 23 16.29 -5.18 16.95
C GLY A 23 14.76 -5.09 16.80
N VAL A 24 14.27 -4.55 15.68
CA VAL A 24 12.85 -4.42 15.41
C VAL A 24 12.24 -5.77 15.00
N THR A 25 10.98 -5.98 15.34
CA THR A 25 10.22 -7.18 14.97
C THR A 25 9.39 -7.00 13.71
N HIS A 26 9.12 -5.76 13.32
CA HIS A 26 8.31 -5.39 12.18
C HIS A 26 8.95 -4.22 11.43
N VAL A 27 8.79 -4.23 10.12
CA VAL A 27 9.06 -3.09 9.24
C VAL A 27 7.72 -2.65 8.63
N GLN A 28 7.40 -1.37 8.76
CA GLN A 28 6.29 -0.78 8.02
C GLN A 28 6.85 -0.06 6.81
N ILE A 29 6.47 -0.52 5.63
CA ILE A 29 6.85 0.12 4.36
C ILE A 29 5.82 1.17 3.98
N LEU A 30 6.28 2.30 3.42
CA LEU A 30 5.42 3.31 2.79
C LEU A 30 4.57 2.66 1.69
N PRO A 31 3.49 3.32 1.22
CA PRO A 31 2.67 2.77 0.14
C PRO A 31 3.55 2.31 -1.02
N SER A 32 3.45 1.04 -1.37
CA SER A 32 4.33 0.38 -2.31
C SER A 32 3.58 -0.34 -3.44
N TYR A 33 2.28 -0.09 -3.57
CA TYR A 33 1.55 -0.36 -4.79
C TYR A 33 1.63 0.85 -5.74
N ASP A 34 1.33 0.63 -7.01
CA ASP A 34 1.50 1.59 -8.11
C ASP A 34 0.83 2.95 -7.82
N TYR A 35 1.64 4.00 -7.82
CA TYR A 35 1.23 5.38 -7.63
C TYR A 35 1.56 6.25 -8.86
N ALA A 36 0.96 7.44 -8.98
CA ALA A 36 0.82 8.11 -10.26
C ALA A 36 2.00 9.01 -10.67
N THR A 37 2.67 9.66 -9.69
CA THR A 37 3.55 10.79 -9.99
C THR A 37 5.05 10.45 -10.01
N VAL A 38 5.38 9.19 -10.26
CA VAL A 38 6.74 8.78 -10.66
C VAL A 38 6.72 8.31 -12.10
N ASP A 39 7.62 8.84 -12.91
CA ASP A 39 7.84 8.40 -14.27
C ASP A 39 8.81 7.20 -14.29
N GLU A 40 8.26 6.00 -14.36
CA GLU A 40 9.02 4.75 -14.38
C GLU A 40 9.96 4.63 -15.59
N THR A 41 9.81 5.47 -16.61
CA THR A 41 10.69 5.50 -17.77
C THR A 41 11.95 6.35 -17.55
N LYS A 42 12.06 7.03 -16.40
CA LYS A 42 13.15 7.96 -16.07
C LYS A 42 13.74 7.69 -14.69
N LEU A 43 14.00 6.43 -14.37
CA LEU A 43 14.50 6.03 -13.06
C LEU A 43 15.97 6.45 -12.81
N ASP A 44 16.69 6.90 -13.83
CA ASP A 44 18.00 7.53 -13.74
C ASP A 44 17.94 8.96 -13.17
N THR A 45 16.76 9.56 -13.11
CA THR A 45 16.50 10.88 -12.55
C THR A 45 15.86 10.72 -11.16
N ALA A 46 16.41 11.42 -10.17
CA ALA A 46 15.86 11.40 -8.82
C ALA A 46 14.42 11.93 -8.81
N GLN A 47 13.48 11.09 -8.38
CA GLN A 47 12.07 11.41 -8.24
C GLN A 47 11.67 11.05 -6.81
N PHE A 48 11.09 12.02 -6.09
CA PHE A 48 10.67 11.81 -4.71
C PHE A 48 9.15 11.67 -4.62
N ASN A 49 8.68 10.54 -4.09
CA ASN A 49 7.28 10.29 -3.83
C ASN A 49 7.14 9.41 -2.58
N TRP A 50 6.17 9.73 -1.73
CA TRP A 50 5.84 8.92 -0.56
C TRP A 50 4.84 7.80 -0.87
N GLY A 51 4.24 7.79 -2.06
CA GLY A 51 3.27 6.79 -2.50
C GLY A 51 1.82 7.07 -2.14
N TYR A 52 1.48 8.28 -1.65
CA TYR A 52 0.11 8.62 -1.26
C TYR A 52 -0.75 9.19 -2.40
N ASP A 53 -0.41 8.87 -3.64
CA ASP A 53 -1.17 9.19 -4.85
C ASP A 53 -1.52 7.92 -5.64
N PRO A 54 -2.37 7.04 -5.06
CA PRO A 54 -2.60 5.69 -5.57
C PRO A 54 -3.30 5.68 -6.93
N LYS A 55 -2.83 4.77 -7.80
CA LYS A 55 -3.35 4.57 -9.15
C LYS A 55 -3.85 3.15 -9.37
N ASN A 56 -3.02 2.14 -9.12
CA ASN A 56 -3.36 0.73 -9.26
C ASN A 56 -3.07 -0.04 -7.96
N TYR A 57 -4.08 -0.31 -7.16
CA TYR A 57 -3.95 -0.82 -5.79
C TYR A 57 -3.40 -2.26 -5.64
N ASN A 58 -3.48 -3.08 -6.69
CA ASN A 58 -3.10 -4.49 -6.62
C ASN A 58 -1.86 -4.81 -7.47
N VAL A 59 -1.05 -3.80 -7.74
CA VAL A 59 0.19 -3.90 -8.53
C VAL A 59 1.32 -3.26 -7.73
N PRO A 60 2.47 -3.93 -7.53
CA PRO A 60 3.63 -3.30 -6.92
C PRO A 60 4.13 -2.09 -7.72
N GLU A 61 4.66 -1.09 -7.03
CA GLU A 61 5.23 0.11 -7.64
C GLU A 61 6.47 -0.22 -8.46
N GLY A 62 6.50 0.25 -9.71
CA GLY A 62 7.56 -0.07 -10.64
C GLY A 62 8.86 0.70 -10.43
N SER A 63 8.81 1.87 -9.79
CA SER A 63 10.02 2.63 -9.51
C SER A 63 10.98 1.96 -8.51
N TYR A 64 10.50 0.96 -7.78
CA TYR A 64 11.34 0.12 -6.92
C TYR A 64 11.88 -1.12 -7.62
N SER A 65 11.44 -1.39 -8.85
CA SER A 65 11.87 -2.55 -9.64
C SER A 65 13.19 -2.27 -10.36
N THR A 66 14.00 -3.32 -10.52
CA THR A 66 15.20 -3.26 -11.37
C THR A 66 14.86 -3.21 -12.86
N ASP A 67 13.63 -3.63 -13.22
CA ASP A 67 13.10 -3.53 -14.58
C ASP A 67 11.60 -3.19 -14.55
N PRO A 68 11.23 -1.90 -14.67
CA PRO A 68 9.85 -1.46 -14.62
C PRO A 68 9.04 -1.84 -15.88
N TYR A 69 9.70 -2.19 -16.98
CA TYR A 69 9.03 -2.55 -18.24
C TYR A 69 8.46 -3.97 -18.24
N HIS A 70 8.91 -4.82 -17.29
CA HIS A 70 8.45 -6.19 -17.15
C HIS A 70 7.74 -6.38 -15.81
N GLY A 71 6.40 -6.45 -15.86
CA GLY A 71 5.56 -6.48 -14.65
C GLY A 71 5.86 -7.64 -13.69
N GLU A 72 6.29 -8.79 -14.21
CA GLU A 72 6.70 -9.93 -13.41
C GLU A 72 7.96 -9.66 -12.57
N VAL A 73 8.82 -8.74 -12.98
CA VAL A 73 10.04 -8.39 -12.23
C VAL A 73 9.65 -7.70 -10.92
N ARG A 74 8.81 -6.66 -10.97
CA ARG A 74 8.34 -5.96 -9.75
C ARG A 74 7.61 -6.88 -8.79
N VAL A 75 6.82 -7.83 -9.32
CA VAL A 75 6.10 -8.82 -8.50
C VAL A 75 7.09 -9.73 -7.77
N ASN A 76 8.05 -10.30 -8.49
CA ASN A 76 9.03 -11.21 -7.94
C ASN A 76 9.94 -10.52 -6.92
N GLU A 77 10.43 -9.32 -7.22
CA GLU A 77 11.32 -8.56 -6.33
C GLU A 77 10.62 -8.16 -5.02
N MET A 78 9.35 -7.75 -5.07
CA MET A 78 8.60 -7.48 -3.86
C MET A 78 8.37 -8.74 -3.01
N LYS A 79 8.04 -9.87 -3.63
CA LYS A 79 7.93 -11.17 -2.94
C LYS A 79 9.27 -11.60 -2.32
N GLN A 80 10.38 -11.42 -3.02
CA GLN A 80 11.72 -11.72 -2.51
C GLN A 80 12.10 -10.82 -1.32
N MET A 81 11.76 -9.54 -1.38
CA MET A 81 11.99 -8.61 -0.27
C MET A 81 11.27 -9.08 0.99
N ILE A 82 9.98 -9.40 0.88
CA ILE A 82 9.17 -9.86 2.02
C ILE A 82 9.70 -11.19 2.54
N GLN A 83 9.98 -12.15 1.66
CA GLN A 83 10.57 -13.45 2.03
C GLN A 83 11.89 -13.28 2.79
N THR A 84 12.79 -12.42 2.31
CA THR A 84 14.08 -12.19 2.97
C THR A 84 13.89 -11.59 4.38
N LEU A 85 12.93 -10.69 4.57
CA LEU A 85 12.61 -10.14 5.89
C LEU A 85 12.07 -11.24 6.81
N HIS A 86 11.16 -12.09 6.33
CA HIS A 86 10.60 -13.22 7.09
C HIS A 86 11.69 -14.24 7.49
N GLU A 87 12.60 -14.59 6.59
CA GLU A 87 13.71 -15.50 6.88
C GLU A 87 14.63 -14.98 7.99
N ASN A 88 14.62 -13.67 8.23
CA ASN A 88 15.35 -13.01 9.31
C ASN A 88 14.47 -12.65 10.52
N GLY A 89 13.25 -13.20 10.61
CA GLY A 89 12.33 -13.02 11.73
C GLY A 89 11.63 -11.66 11.79
N ILE A 90 11.67 -10.89 10.70
CA ILE A 90 11.06 -9.56 10.61
C ILE A 90 9.75 -9.64 9.83
N ARG A 91 8.65 -9.15 10.41
CA ARG A 91 7.35 -9.05 9.76
C ARG A 91 7.23 -7.76 8.96
N VAL A 92 6.35 -7.78 7.95
CA VAL A 92 6.13 -6.65 7.05
C VAL A 92 4.71 -6.12 7.18
N ASN A 93 4.60 -4.85 7.56
CA ASN A 93 3.36 -4.10 7.50
C ASN A 93 3.37 -3.19 6.26
N MET A 94 2.27 -3.16 5.53
CA MET A 94 2.11 -2.33 4.34
C MET A 94 1.20 -1.13 4.64
N ASP A 95 1.66 0.07 4.30
CA ASP A 95 0.82 1.26 4.32
C ASP A 95 -0.10 1.27 3.11
N VAL A 96 -1.42 1.42 3.33
CA VAL A 96 -2.43 1.34 2.29
C VAL A 96 -3.33 2.58 2.26
N VAL A 97 -3.62 3.05 1.06
CA VAL A 97 -4.29 4.33 0.78
C VAL A 97 -5.57 4.08 -0.02
N TYR A 98 -6.58 3.46 0.59
CA TYR A 98 -7.86 3.21 -0.08
C TYR A 98 -8.84 4.38 0.02
N ASN A 99 -8.50 5.42 0.76
CA ASN A 99 -9.38 6.55 1.04
C ASN A 99 -9.63 7.46 -0.17
N HIS A 100 -8.72 7.49 -1.15
CA HIS A 100 -8.86 8.28 -2.39
C HIS A 100 -8.11 7.64 -3.54
N THR A 101 -8.30 8.16 -4.76
CA THR A 101 -7.44 7.87 -5.92
C THR A 101 -6.72 9.15 -6.35
N TYR A 102 -5.56 9.02 -6.98
CA TYR A 102 -4.79 10.16 -7.48
C TYR A 102 -5.64 11.11 -8.33
N ASN A 103 -6.39 10.58 -9.28
CA ASN A 103 -7.28 11.37 -10.13
C ASN A 103 -8.61 10.66 -10.31
N LEU A 104 -9.70 11.32 -9.91
CA LEU A 104 -11.04 10.75 -10.02
C LEU A 104 -11.43 10.45 -11.47
N ALA A 105 -11.26 11.41 -12.37
CA ALA A 105 -11.71 11.28 -13.77
C ALA A 105 -10.95 10.18 -14.53
N ASP A 106 -9.69 9.97 -14.19
CA ASP A 106 -8.85 8.96 -14.84
C ASP A 106 -8.86 7.60 -14.15
N SER A 107 -9.47 7.50 -12.96
CA SER A 107 -9.51 6.24 -12.24
C SER A 107 -10.31 5.17 -12.98
N TRP A 108 -9.86 3.92 -12.87
CA TRP A 108 -10.60 2.79 -13.42
C TRP A 108 -11.98 2.61 -12.77
N PHE A 109 -12.13 3.00 -11.51
CA PHE A 109 -13.41 3.00 -10.83
C PHE A 109 -14.43 3.89 -11.53
N GLN A 110 -14.06 5.14 -11.84
CA GLN A 110 -14.94 6.09 -12.48
C GLN A 110 -15.23 5.70 -13.94
N LYS A 111 -14.22 5.18 -14.65
CA LYS A 111 -14.38 4.74 -16.03
C LYS A 111 -15.25 3.48 -16.17
N THR A 112 -15.23 2.59 -15.17
CA THR A 112 -15.97 1.32 -15.22
C THR A 112 -17.42 1.51 -14.79
N VAL A 113 -17.66 2.17 -13.64
CA VAL A 113 -19.01 2.45 -13.13
C VAL A 113 -19.04 3.89 -12.62
N PRO A 114 -19.38 4.85 -13.48
CA PRO A 114 -19.42 6.26 -13.09
C PRO A 114 -20.27 6.51 -11.84
N ASP A 115 -19.77 7.37 -10.97
CA ASP A 115 -20.43 7.83 -9.73
C ASP A 115 -20.69 6.77 -8.66
N TYR A 116 -20.27 5.54 -8.85
CA TYR A 116 -20.51 4.49 -7.87
C TYR A 116 -19.45 4.44 -6.76
N TYR A 117 -18.18 4.49 -7.10
CA TYR A 117 -17.10 4.22 -6.16
C TYR A 117 -16.66 5.43 -5.34
N TYR A 118 -17.15 6.62 -5.69
CA TYR A 118 -16.81 7.86 -4.99
C TYR A 118 -17.98 8.42 -4.23
N ARG A 119 -17.70 8.96 -3.05
CA ARG A 119 -18.70 9.62 -2.21
C ARG A 119 -19.06 10.98 -2.79
N LYS A 120 -20.34 11.32 -2.70
CA LYS A 120 -20.86 12.60 -3.18
C LYS A 120 -21.57 13.34 -2.04
N ASN A 121 -21.52 14.66 -2.10
CA ASN A 121 -22.33 15.56 -1.30
C ASN A 121 -23.20 16.39 -2.28
N GLY A 122 -24.46 15.97 -2.45
CA GLY A 122 -25.29 16.44 -3.55
C GLY A 122 -24.72 16.03 -4.90
N ASP A 123 -24.60 16.98 -5.82
CA ASP A 123 -24.05 16.75 -7.16
C ASP A 123 -22.50 16.77 -7.20
N ASN A 124 -21.85 17.23 -6.13
CA ASN A 124 -20.40 17.34 -6.08
C ASN A 124 -19.76 16.11 -5.44
N TYR A 125 -18.54 15.77 -5.88
CA TYR A 125 -17.74 14.77 -5.19
C TYR A 125 -17.26 15.29 -3.84
N SER A 126 -17.34 14.44 -2.83
CA SER A 126 -16.84 14.73 -1.50
C SER A 126 -15.30 14.69 -1.48
N ASN A 127 -14.71 15.49 -0.59
CA ASN A 127 -13.26 15.62 -0.44
C ASN A 127 -12.85 15.55 1.04
N GLY A 128 -13.42 14.60 1.78
CA GLY A 128 -13.05 14.37 3.18
C GLY A 128 -11.60 13.91 3.36
N SER A 129 -11.00 13.33 2.33
CA SER A 129 -9.57 12.99 2.31
C SER A 129 -8.65 14.21 2.22
N GLY A 130 -9.13 15.35 1.72
CA GLY A 130 -8.32 16.52 1.36
C GLY A 130 -7.53 16.37 0.05
N CYS A 131 -7.68 15.24 -0.66
CA CYS A 131 -6.94 14.89 -1.87
C CYS A 131 -7.76 15.07 -3.17
N GLY A 132 -8.87 15.79 -3.13
CA GLY A 132 -9.73 16.07 -4.29
C GLY A 132 -10.87 15.08 -4.50
N ASN A 133 -10.84 13.92 -3.88
CA ASN A 133 -11.90 12.92 -3.91
C ASN A 133 -11.81 12.00 -2.69
N GLU A 134 -12.88 11.25 -2.44
CA GLU A 134 -12.84 10.16 -1.47
C GLU A 134 -13.66 8.97 -1.96
N THR A 135 -13.19 7.78 -1.64
CA THR A 135 -13.88 6.54 -1.98
C THR A 135 -15.09 6.32 -1.07
N ALA A 136 -16.17 5.77 -1.64
CA ALA A 136 -17.41 5.46 -0.94
C ALA A 136 -17.33 4.04 -0.35
N SER A 137 -16.54 3.85 0.70
CA SER A 137 -16.29 2.55 1.32
C SER A 137 -17.55 1.86 1.83
N GLU A 138 -18.60 2.63 2.19
CA GLU A 138 -19.91 2.14 2.59
C GLU A 138 -20.65 1.38 1.47
N ARG A 139 -20.27 1.57 0.21
CA ARG A 139 -20.89 0.87 -0.92
C ARG A 139 -20.35 -0.53 -1.07
N ALA A 140 -21.25 -1.47 -1.31
CA ALA A 140 -20.94 -2.91 -1.27
C ALA A 140 -19.75 -3.32 -2.14
N MET A 141 -19.63 -2.78 -3.37
CA MET A 141 -18.55 -3.16 -4.27
C MET A 141 -17.24 -2.44 -3.94
N MET A 142 -17.27 -1.22 -3.34
CA MET A 142 -16.06 -0.58 -2.85
C MET A 142 -15.52 -1.30 -1.61
N ARG A 143 -16.40 -1.66 -0.67
CA ARG A 143 -16.06 -2.51 0.48
C ARG A 143 -15.44 -3.83 0.03
N LYS A 144 -16.12 -4.52 -0.91
CA LYS A 144 -15.60 -5.77 -1.48
C LYS A 144 -14.20 -5.57 -2.06
N TYR A 145 -13.98 -4.51 -2.84
CA TYR A 145 -12.68 -4.22 -3.43
C TYR A 145 -11.58 -4.03 -2.39
N ILE A 146 -11.85 -3.24 -1.34
CA ILE A 146 -10.89 -3.00 -0.25
C ILE A 146 -10.54 -4.32 0.46
N VAL A 147 -11.56 -5.10 0.81
CA VAL A 147 -11.37 -6.39 1.50
C VAL A 147 -10.59 -7.38 0.63
N ASP A 148 -11.00 -7.55 -0.64
CA ASP A 148 -10.32 -8.47 -1.56
C ASP A 148 -8.86 -8.04 -1.81
N SER A 149 -8.60 -6.74 -1.89
CA SER A 149 -7.24 -6.20 -2.06
C SER A 149 -6.35 -6.50 -0.85
N VAL A 150 -6.85 -6.30 0.36
CA VAL A 150 -6.12 -6.65 1.60
C VAL A 150 -5.85 -8.14 1.66
N VAL A 151 -6.84 -8.98 1.37
CA VAL A 151 -6.67 -10.44 1.31
C VAL A 151 -5.63 -10.83 0.25
N TYR A 152 -5.68 -10.21 -0.92
CA TYR A 152 -4.69 -10.44 -1.99
C TYR A 152 -3.26 -10.17 -1.53
N TRP A 153 -2.98 -9.01 -0.92
CA TRP A 153 -1.65 -8.70 -0.41
C TRP A 153 -1.21 -9.65 0.70
N ALA A 154 -2.15 -10.06 1.56
CA ALA A 154 -1.87 -11.00 2.63
C ALA A 154 -1.56 -12.41 2.11
N THR A 155 -2.29 -12.89 1.10
CA THR A 155 -2.15 -14.27 0.59
C THR A 155 -1.07 -14.41 -0.46
N GLU A 156 -0.97 -13.46 -1.39
CA GLU A 156 -0.04 -13.56 -2.52
C GLU A 156 1.36 -13.04 -2.20
N TYR A 157 1.47 -12.07 -1.29
CA TYR A 157 2.75 -11.47 -0.90
C TYR A 157 3.15 -11.79 0.54
N HIS A 158 2.27 -12.42 1.31
CA HIS A 158 2.50 -12.72 2.72
C HIS A 158 2.78 -11.48 3.58
N VAL A 159 2.10 -10.36 3.27
CA VAL A 159 2.12 -9.16 4.12
C VAL A 159 1.47 -9.49 5.46
N ASP A 160 2.14 -9.16 6.57
CA ASP A 160 1.71 -9.54 7.92
C ASP A 160 0.71 -8.57 8.55
N GLY A 161 0.66 -7.34 8.08
CA GLY A 161 -0.25 -6.33 8.61
C GLY A 161 -0.41 -5.13 7.70
N PHE A 162 -1.38 -4.29 8.01
CA PHE A 162 -1.71 -3.11 7.22
C PHE A 162 -1.90 -1.89 8.12
N ARG A 163 -1.33 -0.76 7.71
CA ARG A 163 -1.66 0.56 8.24
C ARG A 163 -2.55 1.26 7.22
N PHE A 164 -3.74 1.65 7.61
CA PHE A 164 -4.66 2.38 6.75
C PHE A 164 -4.44 3.88 6.88
N ASP A 165 -4.04 4.50 5.77
CA ASP A 165 -3.96 5.95 5.69
C ASP A 165 -5.36 6.56 5.74
N LEU A 166 -5.51 7.65 6.53
CA LEU A 166 -6.78 8.33 6.76
C LEU A 166 -7.94 7.36 7.04
N MET A 167 -7.74 6.39 7.94
CA MET A 167 -8.71 5.34 8.25
C MET A 167 -10.10 5.91 8.58
N GLY A 168 -10.19 7.06 9.24
CA GLY A 168 -11.43 7.72 9.59
C GLY A 168 -12.29 8.21 8.41
N VAL A 169 -11.78 8.19 7.18
CA VAL A 169 -12.56 8.44 5.96
C VAL A 169 -13.43 7.23 5.60
N HIS A 170 -13.02 6.03 6.01
CA HIS A 170 -13.76 4.80 5.76
C HIS A 170 -14.89 4.59 6.77
N ASP A 171 -15.95 3.91 6.34
CA ASP A 171 -17.04 3.52 7.23
C ASP A 171 -16.62 2.35 8.15
N LEU A 172 -17.24 2.31 9.33
CA LEU A 172 -16.91 1.33 10.37
C LEU A 172 -17.12 -0.12 9.92
N ASP A 173 -18.16 -0.39 9.12
CA ASP A 173 -18.47 -1.77 8.70
C ASP A 173 -17.44 -2.28 7.68
N THR A 174 -16.89 -1.40 6.84
CA THR A 174 -15.76 -1.74 5.97
C THR A 174 -14.51 -2.07 6.80
N MET A 175 -14.20 -1.28 7.82
CA MET A 175 -13.04 -1.54 8.66
C MET A 175 -13.19 -2.84 9.48
N LYS A 176 -14.41 -3.14 9.94
CA LYS A 176 -14.69 -4.45 10.56
C LYS A 176 -14.49 -5.60 9.59
N ALA A 177 -15.03 -5.50 8.36
CA ALA A 177 -14.87 -6.52 7.33
C ALA A 177 -13.39 -6.73 6.95
N VAL A 178 -12.60 -5.67 6.85
CA VAL A 178 -11.15 -5.74 6.63
C VAL A 178 -10.46 -6.48 7.78
N ARG A 179 -10.84 -6.21 9.03
CA ARG A 179 -10.25 -6.88 10.20
C ARG A 179 -10.56 -8.37 10.24
N GLU A 180 -11.76 -8.77 9.85
CA GLU A 180 -12.25 -10.15 9.94
C GLU A 180 -11.74 -11.03 8.80
N ALA A 181 -11.61 -10.50 7.59
CA ALA A 181 -11.30 -11.27 6.40
C ALA A 181 -9.89 -11.91 6.42
N PRO A 182 -8.80 -11.24 6.81
CA PRO A 182 -7.46 -11.85 6.82
C PRO A 182 -7.29 -12.90 7.91
N VAL A 183 -8.02 -12.81 9.02
CA VAL A 183 -7.92 -13.73 10.16
C VAL A 183 -8.32 -15.15 9.78
N SER A 184 -9.16 -15.33 8.76
CA SER A 184 -9.56 -16.63 8.26
C SER A 184 -8.49 -17.33 7.41
N TYR A 185 -7.49 -16.58 6.91
CA TYR A 185 -6.45 -17.09 6.01
C TYR A 185 -5.04 -17.03 6.60
N THR A 186 -4.78 -16.05 7.46
CA THR A 186 -3.48 -15.85 8.10
C THR A 186 -3.72 -15.20 9.46
N HIS A 187 -2.90 -15.42 10.46
CA HIS A 187 -3.02 -14.79 11.78
C HIS A 187 -2.72 -13.27 11.76
N LEU A 188 -3.23 -12.54 10.76
CA LEU A 188 -2.99 -11.12 10.57
C LEU A 188 -3.79 -10.29 11.58
N ARG A 189 -3.14 -9.33 12.18
CA ARG A 189 -3.77 -8.27 12.98
C ARG A 189 -3.61 -6.94 12.24
N ALA A 190 -4.72 -6.26 11.96
CA ALA A 190 -4.67 -4.86 11.59
C ALA A 190 -4.20 -4.07 12.81
N HIS A 191 -3.11 -3.34 12.71
CA HIS A 191 -2.70 -2.38 13.72
C HIS A 191 -3.42 -1.06 13.46
N GLU A 192 -4.33 -0.71 14.36
CA GLU A 192 -4.87 0.64 14.43
C GLU A 192 -3.77 1.56 14.96
N THR A 193 -3.31 2.47 14.16
CA THR A 193 -2.61 3.65 14.65
C THR A 193 -3.60 4.80 14.68
N ASP A 194 -4.35 4.90 15.78
CA ASP A 194 -4.97 6.14 16.19
C ASP A 194 -3.87 7.13 16.56
N GLN A 195 -3.44 7.89 15.63
CA GLN A 195 -2.72 9.12 15.93
C GLN A 195 -2.95 10.10 14.79
N TYR A 196 -3.96 10.92 14.96
CA TYR A 196 -4.01 12.35 14.65
C TYR A 196 -5.48 12.80 14.79
N LEU A 197 -5.82 13.14 16.04
CA LEU A 197 -6.77 14.21 16.32
C LEU A 197 -5.99 15.51 16.49
#